data_6b6fffc7b32b7ec7e21d57510a97b61f
#
_entry.id   6b6fffc7b32b7ec7e21d57510a97b61f
#
_cell.length_a   1.000
_cell.length_b   1.000
_cell.length_c   1.000
_cell.angle_alpha   90.00
_cell.angle_beta   90.00
_cell.angle_gamma   90.00
#
_symmetry.space_group_name_H-M   'P 1'
#
loop_
_entity.id
_entity.type
_entity.pdbx_description
1 polymer ?
#
loop_
_entity_poly.entity_id
_entity_poly.type
_entity_poly.pdbx_seq_one_letter_code
_entity_poly.pdbx_strand_id
1 'polypeptide(L)'
;APDAPKITPDSGQYEKATKIRIAVPSGCTAYYAFDDTVTTESTRYAGPVEMPEGEHIFSAILVNKNGKISLTASETYVFYQ
;
A
#
# COMPACT_ATOMS: atom_id res chain seq x y z
N ALA A 1 -2.22 15.78 10.07
CA ALA A 1 -2.17 14.75 9.04
C ALA A 1 -2.20 13.37 9.68
N PRO A 2 -2.79 12.35 9.03
CA PRO A 2 -2.75 11.00 9.57
C PRO A 2 -1.33 10.43 9.55
N ASP A 3 -1.08 9.42 10.38
CA ASP A 3 0.20 8.70 10.35
C ASP A 3 0.29 7.92 9.05
N ALA A 4 1.53 7.61 8.63
CA ALA A 4 1.74 6.77 7.44
C ALA A 4 1.04 5.42 7.65
N PRO A 5 0.46 4.84 6.60
CA PRO A 5 -0.29 3.59 6.76
C PRO A 5 0.62 2.42 7.10
N LYS A 6 0.05 1.46 7.80
CA LYS A 6 0.73 0.18 8.04
C LYS A 6 0.37 -0.77 6.92
N ILE A 7 1.39 -1.36 6.32
CA ILE A 7 1.24 -2.29 5.20
C ILE A 7 1.70 -3.67 5.66
N THR A 8 0.92 -4.69 5.37
CA THR A 8 1.28 -6.08 5.64
C THR A 8 1.17 -6.88 4.35
N PRO A 9 2.03 -7.87 4.15
CA PRO A 9 3.16 -8.27 4.99
C PRO A 9 4.35 -7.32 4.87
N ASP A 10 5.37 -7.55 5.70
CA ASP A 10 6.61 -6.76 5.63
C ASP A 10 7.35 -7.03 4.33
N SER A 11 8.26 -6.13 3.98
CA SER A 11 9.18 -6.32 2.85
C SER A 11 9.89 -7.66 2.96
N GLY A 12 10.09 -8.32 1.85
CA GLY A 12 10.79 -9.60 1.85
C GLY A 12 10.51 -10.41 0.61
N GLN A 13 10.96 -11.67 0.65
CA GLN A 13 10.79 -12.63 -0.44
C GLN A 13 9.65 -13.58 -0.11
N TYR A 14 8.82 -13.85 -1.11
CA TYR A 14 7.64 -14.68 -0.96
C TYR A 14 7.59 -15.70 -2.09
N GLU A 15 7.19 -16.92 -1.75
CA GLU A 15 7.11 -18.02 -2.72
C GLU A 15 5.69 -18.49 -2.95
N LYS A 16 4.74 -17.99 -2.16
CA LYS A 16 3.34 -18.37 -2.28
C LYS A 16 2.49 -17.13 -2.54
N ALA A 17 1.37 -17.33 -3.22
CA ALA A 17 0.42 -16.25 -3.45
C ALA A 17 0.08 -15.57 -2.13
N THR A 18 0.29 -14.28 -2.07
CA THR A 18 0.15 -13.48 -0.85
C THR A 18 -0.66 -12.25 -1.17
N LYS A 19 -1.48 -11.82 -0.23
CA LYS A 19 -2.26 -10.59 -0.38
C LYS A 19 -1.62 -9.48 0.44
N ILE A 20 -1.57 -8.29 -0.14
CA ILE A 20 -1.07 -7.09 0.51
C ILE A 20 -2.26 -6.37 1.11
N ARG A 21 -2.13 -5.94 2.35
CA ARG A 21 -3.21 -5.24 3.07
C ARG A 21 -2.70 -3.93 3.63
N ILE A 22 -3.58 -2.94 3.63
CA ILE A 22 -3.32 -1.63 4.24
C ILE A 22 -4.29 -1.48 5.40
N ALA A 23 -3.76 -1.10 6.58
CA ALA A 23 -4.60 -0.77 7.72
C ALA A 23 -5.16 0.63 7.49
N VAL A 24 -6.47 0.74 7.27
CA VAL A 24 -7.14 2.01 6.98
C VAL A 24 -7.97 2.42 8.19
N PRO A 25 -7.53 3.46 8.93
CA PRO A 25 -8.32 3.93 10.07
C PRO A 25 -9.67 4.47 9.64
N SER A 26 -10.62 4.48 10.56
CA SER A 26 -11.93 5.04 10.32
C SER A 26 -11.81 6.51 9.88
N GLY A 27 -12.54 6.89 8.85
CA GLY A 27 -12.52 8.25 8.32
C GLY A 27 -11.40 8.53 7.34
N CYS A 28 -10.55 7.54 7.05
CA CYS A 28 -9.47 7.70 6.09
C CYS A 28 -9.75 6.89 4.81
N THR A 29 -9.13 7.34 3.73
CA THR A 29 -9.11 6.63 2.46
C THR A 29 -7.66 6.34 2.13
N ALA A 30 -7.36 5.13 1.65
CA ALA A 30 -6.00 4.76 1.26
C ALA A 30 -5.89 4.68 -0.26
N TYR A 31 -4.71 5.08 -0.75
CA TYR A 31 -4.36 4.96 -2.17
C TYR A 31 -3.01 4.25 -2.25
N TYR A 32 -2.80 3.51 -3.32
CA TYR A 32 -1.55 2.78 -3.50
C TYR A 32 -1.11 2.77 -4.95
N ALA A 33 0.18 2.47 -5.14
CA ALA A 33 0.76 2.30 -6.46
C ALA A 33 1.90 1.30 -6.37
N PHE A 34 2.16 0.62 -7.48
CA PHE A 34 3.33 -0.24 -7.63
C PHE A 34 4.36 0.47 -8.49
N ASP A 35 5.61 0.54 -7.99
CA ASP A 35 6.75 1.05 -8.76
C ASP A 35 6.57 2.48 -9.27
N ASP A 36 5.78 3.26 -8.56
CA ASP A 36 5.47 4.63 -8.96
C ASP A 36 5.19 5.48 -7.72
N THR A 37 5.20 6.79 -7.90
CA THR A 37 4.80 7.72 -6.86
C THR A 37 3.30 7.59 -6.61
N VAL A 38 2.91 7.45 -5.34
CA VAL A 38 1.49 7.35 -4.99
C VAL A 38 0.91 8.73 -4.72
N THR A 39 -0.26 8.99 -5.28
CA THR A 39 -1.01 10.25 -5.10
C THR A 39 -2.48 9.92 -4.90
N THR A 40 -3.30 10.96 -4.69
CA THR A 40 -4.75 10.77 -4.58
C THR A 40 -5.40 10.37 -5.91
N GLU A 41 -4.62 10.38 -7.00
CA GLU A 41 -5.08 9.90 -8.30
C GLU A 41 -4.68 8.45 -8.56
N SER A 42 -3.93 7.85 -7.62
CA SER A 42 -3.55 6.45 -7.72
C SER A 42 -4.75 5.55 -7.41
N THR A 43 -4.54 4.24 -7.47
CA THR A 43 -5.61 3.28 -7.21
C THR A 43 -6.09 3.38 -5.77
N ARG A 44 -7.39 3.49 -5.58
CA ARG A 44 -7.98 3.50 -4.24
C ARG A 44 -7.98 2.08 -3.67
N TYR A 45 -7.54 1.95 -2.42
CA TYR A 45 -7.54 0.67 -1.75
C TYR A 45 -8.97 0.30 -1.36
N ALA A 46 -9.44 -0.86 -1.80
CA ALA A 46 -10.78 -1.35 -1.51
C ALA A 46 -10.78 -2.73 -0.85
N GLY A 47 -9.62 -3.28 -0.59
CA GLY A 47 -9.47 -4.60 0.03
C GLY A 47 -8.13 -5.20 -0.33
N PRO A 48 -7.85 -6.45 0.11
CA PRO A 48 -6.56 -7.05 -0.14
C PRO A 48 -6.16 -7.02 -1.60
N VAL A 49 -4.86 -6.75 -1.84
CA VAL A 49 -4.30 -6.59 -3.17
C VAL A 49 -3.39 -7.77 -3.47
N GLU A 50 -3.53 -8.39 -4.64
CA GLU A 50 -2.65 -9.48 -5.06
C GLU A 50 -1.21 -8.96 -5.16
N MET A 51 -0.27 -9.71 -4.59
CA MET A 51 1.15 -9.40 -4.75
C MET A 51 1.56 -9.81 -6.18
N PRO A 52 2.04 -8.87 -7.00
CA PRO A 52 2.44 -9.22 -8.36
C PRO A 52 3.74 -10.01 -8.35
N GLU A 53 3.91 -10.88 -9.35
CA GLU A 53 5.12 -11.66 -9.51
C GLU A 53 6.27 -10.73 -9.91
N GLY A 54 7.47 -11.03 -9.41
CA GLY A 54 8.65 -10.24 -9.66
C GLY A 54 9.01 -9.35 -8.49
N GLU A 55 9.89 -8.38 -8.73
CA GLU A 55 10.30 -7.43 -7.71
C GLU A 55 9.54 -6.12 -7.89
N HIS A 56 8.82 -5.70 -6.86
CA HIS A 56 8.00 -4.50 -6.93
C HIS A 56 8.03 -3.73 -5.63
N ILE A 57 7.90 -2.41 -5.73
CA ILE A 57 7.77 -1.53 -4.59
C ILE A 57 6.31 -1.12 -4.48
N PHE A 58 5.71 -1.42 -3.34
CA PHE A 58 4.32 -1.06 -3.06
C PHE A 58 4.32 0.16 -2.14
N SER A 59 3.72 1.26 -2.58
CA SER A 59 3.66 2.50 -1.82
C SER A 59 2.22 2.89 -1.56
N ALA A 60 1.96 3.45 -0.38
CA ALA A 60 0.61 3.81 0.01
C ALA A 60 0.58 5.09 0.84
N ILE A 61 -0.52 5.80 0.73
CA ILE A 61 -0.81 6.99 1.55
C ILE A 61 -2.21 6.87 2.13
N LEU A 62 -2.45 7.60 3.22
CA LEU A 62 -3.78 7.78 3.77
C LEU A 62 -4.19 9.24 3.59
N VAL A 63 -5.48 9.45 3.34
CA VAL A 63 -6.07 10.79 3.26
C VAL A 63 -7.23 10.81 4.25
N ASN A 64 -7.22 11.78 5.17
CA ASN A 64 -8.31 11.89 6.13
C ASN A 64 -9.48 12.67 5.53
N LYS A 65 -10.58 12.76 6.28
CA LYS A 65 -11.79 13.44 5.79
C LYS A 65 -11.61 14.94 5.59
N ASN A 66 -10.55 15.53 6.14
CA ASN A 66 -10.22 16.93 5.93
C ASN A 66 -9.30 17.14 4.73
N GLY A 67 -8.98 16.07 4.00
CA GLY A 67 -8.10 16.13 2.84
C GLY A 67 -6.62 16.16 3.17
N LYS A 68 -6.24 15.91 4.41
CA LYS A 68 -4.83 15.87 4.80
C LYS A 68 -4.23 14.53 4.42
N ILE A 69 -3.04 14.57 3.85
CA ILE A 69 -2.35 13.41 3.30
C ILE A 69 -1.21 12.98 4.23
N SER A 70 -1.11 11.69 4.50
CA SER A 70 -0.04 11.14 5.32
C SER A 70 1.29 11.14 4.58
N LEU A 71 2.38 10.86 5.30
CA LEU A 71 3.62 10.49 4.66
C LEU A 71 3.43 9.15 3.96
N THR A 72 4.25 8.89 2.93
CA THR A 72 4.17 7.65 2.16
C THR A 72 4.81 6.51 2.95
N ALA A 73 4.13 5.37 2.98
CA ALA A 73 4.70 4.12 3.45
C ALA A 73 5.04 3.27 2.23
N SER A 74 6.16 2.55 2.29
CA SER A 74 6.58 1.69 1.18
C SER A 74 7.12 0.38 1.69
N GLU A 75 6.85 -0.70 0.93
CA GLU A 75 7.42 -2.03 1.16
C GLU A 75 7.89 -2.58 -0.16
N THR A 76 9.01 -3.29 -0.14
CA THR A 76 9.54 -3.93 -1.34
C THR A 76 9.28 -5.43 -1.25
N TYR A 77 8.61 -5.96 -2.26
CA TYR A 77 8.26 -7.37 -2.31
C TYR A 77 8.94 -8.06 -3.49
N VAL A 78 9.48 -9.24 -3.22
CA VAL A 78 10.04 -10.11 -4.26
C VAL A 78 9.24 -11.41 -4.21
N PHE A 79 8.42 -11.65 -5.24
CA PHE A 79 7.53 -12.80 -5.28
C PHE A 79 7.79 -13.61 -6.54
N TYR A 80 8.22 -14.85 -6.34
CA TYR A 80 8.39 -15.83 -7.44
C TYR A 80 7.83 -17.17 -6.97
N GLN A 81 6.93 -17.71 -7.77
CA GLN A 81 6.39 -19.04 -7.53
C GLN A 81 7.30 -20.12 -8.07
#